data_58763dcf513737bd8418d93089582ad1
#
_entry.id   58763dcf513737bd8418d93089582ad1
#
_cell.length_a   1.000
_cell.length_b   1.000
_cell.length_c   1.000
_cell.angle_alpha   90.00
_cell.angle_beta   90.00
_cell.angle_gamma   90.00
#
_symmetry.space_group_name_H-M   'P 1'
#
loop_
_entity.id
_entity.type
_entity.pdbx_description
1 polymer ?
#
loop_
_entity_poly.entity_id
_entity_poly.type
_entity_poly.pdbx_seq_one_letter_code
_entity_poly.pdbx_strand_id
1 'polypeptide(L)'
;MKIDKYTAILGNAVGYHDMSTLTEKRPLANLPFDGKYRLIDFQLSNLANAGIRSIYAIFRGQNIRSVFDHVRSGREWGLNTLLSHYFLGFYNNSNDSEFADKDYYEQVLTYLKRSGSDQTVYMNCDILCNIDLEQVIHLHDVNNDGPITVVYKKMPKESISEANEILEIDETDHVVGRADVNDSLDLQKNVS
;
A
#
# COMPACT_ATOMS: atom_id res chain seq x y z
N MET A 1 -17.94 13.44 8.37
CA MET A 1 -16.82 13.05 7.51
C MET A 1 -17.34 12.78 6.11
N LYS A 2 -16.81 13.44 5.07
CA LYS A 2 -17.18 13.16 3.67
C LYS A 2 -16.13 12.21 3.11
N ILE A 3 -16.42 10.91 3.13
CA ILE A 3 -15.52 9.86 2.60
C ILE A 3 -15.37 9.98 1.09
N ASP A 4 -16.32 10.58 0.40
CA ASP A 4 -16.32 10.81 -1.06
C ASP A 4 -15.10 11.62 -1.57
N LYS A 5 -14.41 12.36 -0.69
CA LYS A 5 -13.20 13.11 -1.04
C LYS A 5 -11.92 12.26 -1.03
N TYR A 6 -12.01 11.00 -0.58
CA TYR A 6 -10.88 10.08 -0.51
C TYR A 6 -10.88 9.10 -1.66
N THR A 7 -9.72 8.91 -2.27
CA THR A 7 -9.42 7.79 -3.15
C THR A 7 -8.32 6.92 -2.56
N ALA A 8 -8.14 5.72 -3.07
CA ALA A 8 -7.06 4.85 -2.63
C ALA A 8 -6.20 4.38 -3.80
N ILE A 9 -4.90 4.30 -3.55
CA ILE A 9 -3.93 3.61 -4.39
C ILE A 9 -3.46 2.37 -3.63
N LEU A 10 -3.66 1.20 -4.24
CA LEU A 10 -3.04 -0.03 -3.78
C LEU A 10 -1.79 -0.28 -4.61
N GLY A 11 -0.65 -0.07 -3.98
CA GLY A 11 0.65 -0.21 -4.63
C GLY A 11 1.14 -1.65 -4.68
N ASN A 12 2.15 -1.85 -5.52
CA ASN A 12 2.87 -3.10 -5.57
C ASN A 12 3.90 -3.16 -4.44
N ALA A 13 3.94 -4.31 -3.82
CA ALA A 13 4.93 -4.62 -2.81
C ALA A 13 6.35 -4.63 -3.35
N VAL A 14 7.29 -4.31 -2.50
CA VAL A 14 8.71 -4.61 -2.72
C VAL A 14 8.87 -6.13 -2.87
N GLY A 15 9.61 -6.57 -3.87
CA GLY A 15 9.86 -8.01 -4.07
C GLY A 15 10.72 -8.56 -2.93
N TYR A 16 10.22 -9.53 -2.19
CA TYR A 16 10.99 -10.27 -1.19
C TYR A 16 11.70 -11.43 -1.85
N HIS A 17 13.02 -11.45 -1.84
CA HIS A 17 13.83 -12.51 -2.42
C HIS A 17 13.49 -13.89 -1.87
N ASP A 18 13.23 -13.99 -0.58
CA ASP A 18 12.90 -15.24 0.11
C ASP A 18 11.54 -15.84 -0.33
N MET A 19 10.70 -15.06 -0.97
CA MET A 19 9.40 -15.50 -1.48
C MET A 19 9.39 -15.76 -2.99
N SER A 20 10.53 -15.74 -3.66
CA SER A 20 10.64 -15.84 -5.12
C SER A 20 9.93 -17.07 -5.69
N THR A 21 10.05 -18.23 -5.05
CA THR A 21 9.36 -19.47 -5.43
C THR A 21 7.83 -19.37 -5.37
N LEU A 22 7.29 -18.60 -4.44
CA LEU A 22 5.84 -18.40 -4.27
C LEU A 22 5.29 -17.34 -5.20
N THR A 23 6.14 -16.39 -5.62
CA THR A 23 5.77 -15.22 -6.43
C THR A 23 6.18 -15.34 -7.90
N GLU A 24 6.86 -16.41 -8.29
CA GLU A 24 7.30 -16.64 -9.68
C GLU A 24 6.17 -16.52 -10.70
N LYS A 25 4.98 -17.04 -10.35
CA LYS A 25 3.82 -17.10 -11.26
C LYS A 25 2.66 -16.18 -10.84
N ARG A 26 2.87 -15.35 -9.85
CA ARG A 26 1.82 -14.44 -9.35
C ARG A 26 2.44 -13.24 -8.62
N PRO A 27 1.82 -12.06 -8.65
CA PRO A 27 2.21 -10.95 -7.79
C PRO A 27 2.07 -11.31 -6.31
N LEU A 28 2.89 -10.71 -5.45
CA LEU A 28 2.83 -10.90 -4.00
C LEU A 28 1.44 -10.59 -3.44
N ALA A 29 0.79 -9.55 -3.95
CA ALA A 29 -0.59 -9.21 -3.60
C ALA A 29 -1.58 -10.38 -3.73
N ASN A 30 -1.31 -11.33 -4.65
CA ASN A 30 -2.15 -12.50 -4.87
C ASN A 30 -1.61 -13.77 -4.18
N LEU A 31 -0.71 -13.61 -3.21
CA LEU A 31 -0.24 -14.73 -2.41
C LEU A 31 -1.38 -15.30 -1.57
N PRO A 32 -1.63 -16.64 -1.64
CA PRO A 32 -2.67 -17.28 -0.85
C PRO A 32 -2.39 -17.19 0.65
N PHE A 33 -3.43 -16.89 1.41
CA PHE A 33 -3.43 -16.91 2.85
C PHE A 33 -4.67 -17.66 3.36
N ASP A 34 -4.48 -18.58 4.31
CA ASP A 34 -5.56 -19.37 4.92
C ASP A 34 -6.57 -19.96 3.89
N GLY A 35 -6.01 -20.61 2.86
CA GLY A 35 -6.76 -21.35 1.85
C GLY A 35 -7.38 -20.48 0.76
N LYS A 36 -8.38 -19.66 1.04
CA LYS A 36 -9.13 -18.92 0.02
C LYS A 36 -8.75 -17.44 -0.13
N TYR A 37 -8.19 -16.85 0.91
CA TYR A 37 -7.82 -15.43 0.91
C TYR A 37 -6.51 -15.17 0.19
N ARG A 38 -6.31 -13.91 -0.22
CA ARG A 38 -5.09 -13.36 -0.78
C ARG A 38 -4.67 -12.12 0.02
N LEU A 39 -3.42 -11.71 -0.05
CA LEU A 39 -2.96 -10.52 0.69
C LEU A 39 -3.76 -9.26 0.29
N ILE A 40 -4.11 -9.12 -0.98
CA ILE A 40 -4.91 -7.99 -1.46
C ILE A 40 -6.29 -7.90 -0.81
N ASP A 41 -6.86 -9.04 -0.38
CA ASP A 41 -8.22 -9.08 0.19
C ASP A 41 -8.30 -8.28 1.49
N PHE A 42 -7.24 -8.30 2.29
CA PHE A 42 -7.16 -7.56 3.54
C PHE A 42 -7.17 -6.05 3.29
N GLN A 43 -6.41 -5.59 2.31
CA GLN A 43 -6.35 -4.16 1.97
C GLN A 43 -7.67 -3.68 1.35
N LEU A 44 -8.26 -4.46 0.44
CA LEU A 44 -9.58 -4.16 -0.10
C LEU A 44 -10.66 -4.13 0.99
N SER A 45 -10.57 -5.03 1.97
CA SER A 45 -11.49 -5.06 3.11
C SER A 45 -11.32 -3.83 4.00
N ASN A 46 -10.08 -3.43 4.31
CA ASN A 46 -9.80 -2.21 5.09
C ASN A 46 -10.39 -0.98 4.41
N LEU A 47 -10.18 -0.82 3.10
CA LEU A 47 -10.72 0.29 2.32
C LEU A 47 -12.24 0.25 2.23
N ALA A 48 -12.81 -0.91 1.96
CA ALA A 48 -14.26 -1.09 1.85
C ALA A 48 -14.97 -0.81 3.18
N ASN A 49 -14.41 -1.25 4.30
CA ASN A 49 -14.92 -1.00 5.64
C ASN A 49 -14.90 0.50 5.98
N ALA A 50 -13.85 1.21 5.60
CA ALA A 50 -13.77 2.66 5.73
C ALA A 50 -14.67 3.42 4.73
N GLY A 51 -15.43 2.74 3.90
CA GLY A 51 -16.33 3.37 2.92
C GLY A 51 -15.64 3.95 1.69
N ILE A 52 -14.34 3.74 1.50
CA ILE A 52 -13.61 4.19 0.30
C ILE A 52 -14.02 3.31 -0.88
N ARG A 53 -14.57 3.94 -1.93
CA ARG A 53 -15.11 3.27 -3.11
C ARG A 53 -14.38 3.60 -4.40
N SER A 54 -13.50 4.60 -4.36
CA SER A 54 -12.62 4.96 -5.48
C SER A 54 -11.24 4.36 -5.23
N ILE A 55 -10.89 3.29 -5.94
CA ILE A 55 -9.68 2.50 -5.68
C ILE A 55 -8.96 2.22 -7.00
N TYR A 56 -7.68 2.50 -7.05
CA TYR A 56 -6.79 2.10 -8.11
C TYR A 56 -5.75 1.12 -7.58
N ALA A 57 -5.88 -0.14 -7.94
CA ALA A 57 -4.88 -1.15 -7.62
C ALA A 57 -3.92 -1.30 -8.79
N ILE A 58 -2.64 -0.95 -8.58
CA ILE A 58 -1.62 -0.95 -9.64
C ILE A 58 -0.48 -1.89 -9.28
N PHE A 59 -0.16 -2.81 -10.18
CA PHE A 59 0.83 -3.87 -9.96
C PHE A 59 1.90 -3.87 -11.03
N ARG A 60 3.12 -4.22 -10.61
CA ARG A 60 4.24 -4.44 -11.51
C ARG A 60 4.13 -5.82 -12.16
N GLY A 61 4.37 -5.89 -13.47
CA GLY A 61 4.84 -7.08 -14.10
C GLY A 61 3.86 -7.96 -14.81
N GLN A 62 4.36 -9.15 -15.06
CA GLN A 62 3.72 -10.18 -15.86
C GLN A 62 2.69 -10.93 -15.03
N ASN A 63 2.09 -11.90 -15.16
CA ASN A 63 1.25 -12.79 -14.31
C ASN A 63 0.09 -12.12 -13.55
N ILE A 64 -0.36 -10.98 -14.05
CA ILE A 64 -1.46 -10.18 -13.51
C ILE A 64 -2.83 -10.86 -13.61
N ARG A 65 -2.95 -11.83 -14.53
CA ARG A 65 -4.19 -12.56 -14.76
C ARG A 65 -4.75 -13.16 -13.49
N SER A 66 -3.87 -13.66 -12.61
CA SER A 66 -4.28 -14.25 -11.35
C SER A 66 -4.93 -13.25 -10.38
N VAL A 67 -4.48 -11.98 -10.38
CA VAL A 67 -5.14 -10.91 -9.61
C VAL A 67 -6.48 -10.58 -10.22
N PHE A 68 -6.53 -10.44 -11.56
CA PHE A 68 -7.75 -10.16 -12.29
C PHE A 68 -8.82 -11.21 -12.05
N ASP A 69 -8.44 -12.49 -12.13
CA ASP A 69 -9.36 -13.62 -11.95
C ASP A 69 -9.87 -13.70 -10.49
N HIS A 70 -9.06 -13.26 -9.52
CA HIS A 70 -9.41 -13.27 -8.11
C HIS A 70 -10.32 -12.08 -7.73
N VAL A 71 -9.89 -10.88 -8.04
CA VAL A 71 -10.59 -9.65 -7.61
C VAL A 71 -11.77 -9.34 -8.53
N ARG A 72 -11.66 -9.64 -9.82
CA ARG A 72 -12.71 -9.40 -10.85
C ARG A 72 -13.23 -7.95 -10.77
N SER A 73 -14.55 -7.82 -10.57
CA SER A 73 -15.23 -6.53 -10.48
C SER A 73 -15.27 -5.94 -9.06
N GLY A 74 -14.57 -6.53 -8.09
CA GLY A 74 -14.62 -6.08 -6.70
C GLY A 74 -15.95 -6.35 -5.99
N ARG A 75 -16.77 -7.27 -6.50
CA ARG A 75 -18.12 -7.56 -5.97
C ARG A 75 -18.09 -7.97 -4.49
N GLU A 76 -17.10 -8.76 -4.10
CA GLU A 76 -16.96 -9.26 -2.73
C GLU A 76 -16.80 -8.11 -1.71
N TRP A 77 -16.30 -6.97 -2.15
CA TRP A 77 -16.12 -5.75 -1.34
C TRP A 77 -17.15 -4.66 -1.65
N GLY A 78 -18.20 -4.98 -2.42
CA GLY A 78 -19.21 -4.00 -2.81
C GLY A 78 -18.70 -2.89 -3.74
N LEU A 79 -17.63 -3.15 -4.49
CA LEU A 79 -17.00 -2.19 -5.40
C LEU A 79 -17.59 -2.20 -6.83
N ASN A 80 -18.61 -3.01 -7.08
CA ASN A 80 -19.27 -3.14 -8.39
C ASN A 80 -20.54 -2.29 -8.52
N THR A 81 -20.64 -1.20 -7.78
CA THR A 81 -21.78 -0.28 -7.82
C THR A 81 -21.52 0.89 -8.77
N LEU A 82 -22.58 1.59 -9.18
CA LEU A 82 -22.46 2.79 -10.01
C LEU A 82 -21.68 3.94 -9.34
N LEU A 83 -21.56 3.93 -8.01
CA LEU A 83 -20.85 4.92 -7.23
C LEU A 83 -19.40 4.51 -6.93
N SER A 84 -18.98 3.34 -7.40
CA SER A 84 -17.64 2.82 -7.16
C SER A 84 -16.78 2.99 -8.40
N HIS A 85 -15.54 3.44 -8.19
CA HIS A 85 -14.55 3.61 -9.24
C HIS A 85 -13.35 2.70 -8.94
N TYR A 86 -13.52 1.39 -9.20
CA TYR A 86 -12.49 0.39 -8.99
C TYR A 86 -11.79 0.05 -10.29
N PHE A 87 -10.48 0.27 -10.33
CA PHE A 87 -9.63 0.02 -11.49
C PHE A 87 -8.43 -0.84 -11.11
N LEU A 88 -8.05 -1.71 -12.04
CA LEU A 88 -6.80 -2.47 -11.99
C LEU A 88 -5.86 -1.93 -13.08
N GLY A 89 -4.69 -1.52 -12.67
CA GLY A 89 -3.61 -1.07 -13.56
C GLY A 89 -2.39 -1.96 -13.47
N PHE A 90 -1.58 -1.91 -14.51
CA PHE A 90 -0.34 -2.65 -14.59
C PHE A 90 0.71 -1.77 -15.25
N TYR A 91 1.89 -1.75 -14.67
CA TYR A 91 3.02 -1.03 -15.25
C TYR A 91 4.12 -2.00 -15.70
N ASN A 92 4.94 -1.51 -16.62
CA ASN A 92 5.89 -2.35 -17.33
C ASN A 92 6.94 -2.96 -16.39
N ASN A 93 7.27 -4.23 -16.61
CA ASN A 93 8.36 -4.93 -15.93
C ASN A 93 9.65 -4.86 -16.76
N SER A 94 10.00 -3.67 -17.28
CA SER A 94 11.29 -3.52 -17.94
C SER A 94 12.43 -3.70 -16.94
N ASN A 95 13.56 -4.22 -17.41
CA ASN A 95 14.79 -4.27 -16.61
C ASN A 95 15.38 -2.87 -16.35
N ASP A 96 14.83 -1.85 -17.02
CA ASP A 96 15.10 -0.45 -16.80
C ASP A 96 14.17 0.07 -15.70
N SER A 97 14.72 0.27 -14.52
CA SER A 97 13.97 0.74 -13.36
C SER A 97 13.39 2.14 -13.58
N GLU A 98 14.13 3.03 -14.24
CA GLU A 98 13.69 4.41 -14.50
C GLU A 98 12.45 4.44 -15.42
N PHE A 99 12.42 3.58 -16.44
CA PHE A 99 11.26 3.47 -17.33
C PHE A 99 10.03 2.87 -16.61
N ALA A 100 10.24 1.86 -15.77
CA ALA A 100 9.16 1.24 -14.99
C ALA A 100 8.57 2.23 -13.97
N ASP A 101 9.42 2.99 -13.29
CA ASP A 101 8.99 4.01 -12.34
C ASP A 101 8.21 5.13 -13.03
N LYS A 102 8.68 5.58 -14.19
CA LYS A 102 7.97 6.60 -14.98
C LYS A 102 6.56 6.13 -15.39
N ASP A 103 6.43 4.92 -15.92
CA ASP A 103 5.14 4.35 -16.30
C ASP A 103 4.19 4.24 -15.10
N TYR A 104 4.70 3.80 -13.95
CA TYR A 104 3.95 3.76 -12.70
C TYR A 104 3.41 5.14 -12.31
N TYR A 105 4.29 6.14 -12.22
CA TYR A 105 3.89 7.48 -11.80
C TYR A 105 2.93 8.15 -12.78
N GLU A 106 3.11 7.97 -14.09
CA GLU A 106 2.19 8.51 -15.10
C GLU A 106 0.78 7.92 -14.97
N GLN A 107 0.67 6.62 -14.71
CA GLN A 107 -0.62 5.96 -14.50
C GLN A 107 -1.30 6.43 -13.21
N VAL A 108 -0.55 6.48 -12.10
CA VAL A 108 -1.06 6.97 -10.79
C VAL A 108 -1.51 8.42 -10.90
N LEU A 109 -0.71 9.31 -11.46
CA LEU A 109 -1.07 10.72 -11.65
C LEU A 109 -2.29 10.90 -12.55
N THR A 110 -2.41 10.08 -13.60
CA THR A 110 -3.58 10.10 -14.47
C THR A 110 -4.84 9.71 -13.73
N TYR A 111 -4.76 8.67 -12.90
CA TYR A 111 -5.87 8.25 -12.07
C TYR A 111 -6.26 9.32 -11.04
N LEU A 112 -5.30 9.87 -10.30
CA LEU A 112 -5.54 10.91 -9.30
C LEU A 112 -6.22 12.14 -9.90
N LYS A 113 -5.76 12.60 -11.06
CA LYS A 113 -6.40 13.72 -11.77
C LYS A 113 -7.84 13.42 -12.19
N ARG A 114 -8.16 12.18 -12.52
CA ARG A 114 -9.50 11.76 -12.94
C ARG A 114 -10.43 11.47 -11.77
N SER A 115 -9.91 11.05 -10.64
CA SER A 115 -10.70 10.74 -9.45
C SER A 115 -11.42 11.97 -8.90
N GLY A 116 -10.83 13.17 -9.08
CA GLY A 116 -11.34 14.41 -8.51
C GLY A 116 -11.33 14.44 -6.98
N SER A 117 -10.58 13.52 -6.36
CA SER A 117 -10.48 13.41 -4.91
C SER A 117 -9.40 14.35 -4.37
N ASP A 118 -9.66 14.96 -3.22
CA ASP A 118 -8.73 15.90 -2.57
C ASP A 118 -7.64 15.15 -1.78
N GLN A 119 -7.94 13.93 -1.35
CA GLN A 119 -7.11 13.14 -0.45
C GLN A 119 -6.92 11.71 -1.00
N THR A 120 -5.76 11.13 -0.67
CA THR A 120 -5.41 9.78 -1.14
C THR A 120 -4.88 8.92 -0.01
N VAL A 121 -5.44 7.72 0.13
CA VAL A 121 -4.88 6.67 0.97
C VAL A 121 -3.97 5.80 0.11
N TYR A 122 -2.70 5.72 0.47
CA TYR A 122 -1.75 4.82 -0.19
C TYR A 122 -1.46 3.62 0.71
N MET A 123 -1.61 2.41 0.16
CA MET A 123 -1.35 1.16 0.86
C MET A 123 -0.61 0.17 -0.04
N ASN A 124 0.32 -0.57 0.54
CA ASN A 124 0.95 -1.71 -0.13
C ASN A 124 0.15 -3.00 0.10
N CYS A 125 0.21 -3.92 -0.86
CA CYS A 125 -0.47 -5.22 -0.79
C CYS A 125 0.44 -6.36 -0.30
N ASP A 126 1.53 -6.06 0.37
CA ASP A 126 2.51 -7.01 0.92
C ASP A 126 2.37 -7.23 2.43
N ILE A 127 1.50 -6.49 3.06
CA ILE A 127 1.33 -6.49 4.51
C ILE A 127 -0.01 -7.13 4.87
N LEU A 128 0.03 -8.10 5.79
CA LEU A 128 -1.17 -8.58 6.44
C LEU A 128 -1.49 -7.67 7.62
N CYS A 129 -2.43 -6.76 7.45
CA CYS A 129 -2.86 -5.87 8.50
C CYS A 129 -4.38 -5.71 8.54
N ASN A 130 -4.88 -5.51 9.75
CA ASN A 130 -6.24 -5.05 9.99
C ASN A 130 -6.13 -3.67 10.62
N ILE A 131 -6.54 -2.64 9.90
CA ILE A 131 -6.41 -1.24 10.30
C ILE A 131 -7.77 -0.54 10.25
N ASP A 132 -8.07 0.24 11.29
CA ASP A 132 -9.21 1.14 11.31
C ASP A 132 -8.87 2.43 10.54
N LEU A 133 -9.11 2.40 9.24
CA LEU A 133 -8.85 3.55 8.37
C LEU A 133 -9.78 4.72 8.64
N GLU A 134 -10.98 4.51 9.19
CA GLU A 134 -11.86 5.62 9.59
C GLU A 134 -11.21 6.45 10.68
N GLN A 135 -10.60 5.78 11.67
CA GLN A 135 -9.88 6.46 12.73
C GLN A 135 -8.65 7.20 12.20
N VAL A 136 -7.87 6.59 11.29
CA VAL A 136 -6.71 7.25 10.67
C VAL A 136 -7.13 8.49 9.88
N ILE A 137 -8.17 8.39 9.08
CA ILE A 137 -8.72 9.51 8.30
C ILE A 137 -9.23 10.61 9.22
N HIS A 138 -9.91 10.23 10.31
CA HIS A 138 -10.38 11.20 11.30
C HIS A 138 -9.21 11.96 11.94
N LEU A 139 -8.17 11.27 12.34
CA LEU A 139 -6.96 11.88 12.90
C LEU A 139 -6.28 12.83 11.89
N HIS A 140 -6.18 12.41 10.61
CA HIS A 140 -5.65 13.26 9.56
C HIS A 140 -6.47 14.53 9.36
N ASP A 141 -7.81 14.41 9.33
CA ASP A 141 -8.72 15.55 9.14
C ASP A 141 -8.70 16.54 10.32
N VAL A 142 -8.44 16.05 11.54
CA VAL A 142 -8.48 16.87 12.77
C VAL A 142 -7.14 17.53 13.06
N ASN A 143 -6.05 16.80 12.96
CA ASN A 143 -4.76 17.31 13.40
C ASN A 143 -4.21 18.41 12.50
N ASN A 144 -4.48 18.34 11.21
CA ASN A 144 -4.09 19.37 10.21
C ASN A 144 -2.61 19.83 10.31
N ASP A 145 -1.74 19.01 10.92
CA ASP A 145 -0.35 19.34 11.25
C ASP A 145 0.60 19.12 10.05
N GLY A 146 0.08 18.57 8.94
CA GLY A 146 0.87 18.33 7.74
C GLY A 146 0.06 17.70 6.61
N PRO A 147 0.62 17.68 5.39
CA PRO A 147 -0.06 17.12 4.23
C PRO A 147 -0.13 15.59 4.21
N ILE A 148 0.65 14.91 5.05
CA ILE A 148 0.79 13.45 5.05
C ILE A 148 0.69 12.91 6.46
N THR A 149 -0.16 11.91 6.66
CA THR A 149 -0.19 11.10 7.88
C THR A 149 0.37 9.70 7.58
N VAL A 150 1.37 9.28 8.32
CA VAL A 150 2.00 7.97 8.17
C VAL A 150 1.55 7.04 9.29
N VAL A 151 1.12 5.85 8.93
CA VAL A 151 0.82 4.78 9.90
C VAL A 151 2.01 3.84 9.97
N TYR A 152 2.54 3.64 11.17
CA TYR A 152 3.70 2.80 11.41
C TYR A 152 3.48 1.85 12.58
N LYS A 153 4.32 0.83 12.69
CA LYS A 153 4.31 -0.13 13.79
C LYS A 153 5.67 -0.17 14.47
N LYS A 154 5.69 -0.03 15.79
CA LYS A 154 6.89 -0.29 16.60
C LYS A 154 7.08 -1.80 16.71
N MET A 155 8.27 -2.27 16.38
CA MET A 155 8.62 -3.69 16.40
C MET A 155 9.94 -3.90 17.13
N PRO A 156 10.13 -5.08 17.78
CA PRO A 156 11.44 -5.46 18.29
C PRO A 156 12.47 -5.54 17.15
N LYS A 157 13.70 -5.16 17.43
CA LYS A 157 14.80 -5.12 16.46
C LYS A 157 15.01 -6.47 15.75
N GLU A 158 14.87 -7.56 16.49
CA GLU A 158 15.03 -8.93 15.98
C GLU A 158 13.95 -9.32 14.94
N SER A 159 12.86 -8.55 14.90
CA SER A 159 11.76 -8.76 13.95
C SER A 159 11.87 -7.87 12.71
N ILE A 160 12.88 -6.99 12.65
CA ILE A 160 13.10 -6.09 11.52
C ILE A 160 13.98 -6.79 10.50
N SER A 161 13.52 -6.85 9.25
CA SER A 161 14.28 -7.37 8.11
C SER A 161 14.82 -6.23 7.25
N GLU A 162 15.77 -6.51 6.38
CA GLU A 162 16.31 -5.55 5.40
C GLU A 162 15.24 -4.99 4.45
N ALA A 163 14.10 -5.66 4.32
CA ALA A 163 12.98 -5.21 3.51
C ALA A 163 12.08 -4.18 4.22
N ASN A 164 12.28 -3.94 5.52
CA ASN A 164 11.49 -2.97 6.26
C ASN A 164 12.08 -1.57 6.10
N GLU A 165 11.21 -0.58 5.91
CA GLU A 165 11.57 0.82 6.02
C GLU A 165 11.51 1.26 7.48
N ILE A 166 12.58 1.89 7.96
CA ILE A 166 12.65 2.44 9.31
C ILE A 166 12.45 3.95 9.22
N LEU A 167 11.51 4.45 10.02
CA LEU A 167 11.22 5.87 10.11
C LEU A 167 11.96 6.49 11.29
N GLU A 168 12.59 7.63 11.06
CA GLU A 168 13.08 8.50 12.11
C GLU A 168 11.96 9.46 12.51
N ILE A 169 11.64 9.47 13.80
CA ILE A 169 10.52 10.24 14.36
C ILE A 169 11.07 11.14 15.46
N ASP A 170 10.70 12.41 15.42
CA ASP A 170 11.07 13.38 16.44
C ASP A 170 10.20 13.28 17.71
N GLU A 171 10.51 14.13 18.70
CA GLU A 171 9.79 14.18 19.99
C GLU A 171 8.32 14.61 19.86
N THR A 172 7.93 15.15 18.69
CA THR A 172 6.59 15.64 18.39
C THR A 172 5.80 14.69 17.47
N ASP A 173 6.29 13.44 17.32
CA ASP A 173 5.73 12.40 16.45
C ASP A 173 5.73 12.74 14.94
N HIS A 174 6.63 13.65 14.51
CA HIS A 174 6.81 13.93 13.07
C HIS A 174 7.90 13.03 12.48
N VAL A 175 7.65 12.55 11.27
CA VAL A 175 8.65 11.82 10.49
C VAL A 175 9.66 12.82 9.93
N VAL A 176 10.90 12.71 10.37
CA VAL A 176 12.01 13.60 9.99
C VAL A 176 12.96 12.95 8.97
N GLY A 177 12.92 11.62 8.86
CA GLY A 177 13.80 10.90 7.94
C GLY A 177 13.49 9.42 7.83
N ARG A 178 14.34 8.74 7.07
CA ARG A 178 14.41 7.29 6.97
C ARG A 178 15.79 6.83 7.36
N ALA A 179 15.88 5.81 8.21
CA ALA A 179 17.13 5.18 8.58
C ALA A 179 17.31 3.86 7.84
N ASP A 180 18.55 3.56 7.50
CA ASP A 180 18.91 2.23 7.01
C ASP A 180 18.93 1.24 8.18
N VAL A 181 18.47 0.00 7.95
CA VAL A 181 18.48 -1.05 8.99
C VAL A 181 19.90 -1.24 9.56
N ASN A 182 20.91 -1.13 8.71
CA ASN A 182 22.30 -1.31 9.09
C ASN A 182 22.84 -0.12 9.92
N ASP A 183 22.46 1.13 9.60
CA ASP A 183 22.89 2.31 10.33
C ASP A 183 22.26 2.40 11.72
N SER A 184 21.00 2.00 11.86
CA SER A 184 20.33 1.95 13.16
C SER A 184 20.87 0.85 14.08
N LEU A 185 21.56 -0.15 13.53
CA LEU A 185 22.29 -1.19 14.29
C LEU A 185 23.55 -0.64 14.96
N ASP A 186 24.22 0.34 14.36
CA ASP A 186 25.47 0.93 14.88
C ASP A 186 25.25 2.07 15.89
N LEU A 187 24.12 2.79 15.80
CA LEU A 187 23.81 3.89 16.73
C LEU A 187 23.61 3.43 18.20
N GLN A 188 23.19 2.19 18.43
CA GLN A 188 23.04 1.65 19.79
C GLN A 188 24.32 1.05 20.38
N LYS A 189 25.38 0.84 19.61
CA LYS A 189 26.69 0.42 20.13
C LYS A 189 27.47 1.55 20.78
N ASN A 190 27.10 2.80 20.55
CA ASN A 190 27.77 3.98 21.03
C ASN A 190 27.13 4.63 22.27
N VAL A 191 26.10 3.99 22.87
CA VAL A 191 25.46 4.44 24.11
C VAL A 191 25.47 3.28 25.09
N SER A 192 26.66 3.04 25.67
CA SER A 192 26.87 2.21 26.86
C SER A 192 27.99 2.77 27.68
#